data_154ea65090550334127a17f8b2ed81d5
#
_entry.id   154ea65090550334127a17f8b2ed81d5
#
_cell.length_a   1.000
_cell.length_b   1.000
_cell.length_c   1.000
_cell.angle_alpha   90.00
_cell.angle_beta   90.00
_cell.angle_gamma   90.00
#
_symmetry.space_group_name_H-M   'P 1'
#
loop_
_entity.id
_entity.type
_entity.pdbx_description
1 polymer ?
#
loop_
_entity_poly.entity_id
_entity_poly.type
_entity_poly.pdbx_seq_one_letter_code
_entity_poly.pdbx_strand_id
1 'polypeptide(L)'
;LVLGKQLVEEMLAMGVADARIDADGYVYGSVPANCEGMPAIGLIAHMDTSDAVPGGPIHHRTLHYEGGDIVLNAEKNIVMRAADFPALAREIGNDLIVTDGTTLLGADDKAGVAEILTLAERFLKHPEIRHGKLCIAFTPDEEIGRGAKRFRIPELGADFGYTVDGGTLGEIEFENFNAAAAHVEFQGRSIHPGSAKDKMLNAATLAMEFHAMLPVRETPENTENREGFFMLSDIHGCVDHAA
;
A
#
# COMPACT_ATOMS: atom_id res chain seq x y z
N LEU A 1 13.99 5.15 6.84
CA LEU A 1 15.02 4.64 7.78
C LEU A 1 14.80 5.10 9.24
N VAL A 2 14.17 6.25 9.51
CA VAL A 2 13.93 6.72 10.89
C VAL A 2 12.97 5.78 11.61
N LEU A 3 11.80 5.52 11.04
CA LEU A 3 10.81 4.61 11.62
C LEU A 3 11.37 3.20 11.79
N GLY A 4 12.07 2.64 10.79
CA GLY A 4 12.65 1.31 10.90
C GLY A 4 13.64 1.16 12.07
N LYS A 5 14.47 2.20 12.35
CA LYS A 5 15.35 2.21 13.52
C LYS A 5 14.57 2.25 14.83
N GLN A 6 13.53 3.07 14.89
CA GLN A 6 12.65 3.16 16.06
C GLN A 6 11.95 1.80 16.31
N LEU A 7 11.46 1.14 15.28
CA LEU A 7 10.84 -0.19 15.40
C LEU A 7 11.83 -1.23 15.93
N VAL A 8 13.09 -1.21 15.50
CA VAL A 8 14.13 -2.08 16.06
C VAL A 8 14.35 -1.78 17.55
N GLU A 9 14.42 -0.52 17.95
CA GLU A 9 14.57 -0.13 19.35
C GLU A 9 13.37 -0.60 20.20
N GLU A 10 12.15 -0.43 19.72
CA GLU A 10 10.94 -0.88 20.39
C GLU A 10 10.89 -2.42 20.50
N MET A 11 11.22 -3.14 19.43
CA MET A 11 11.27 -4.60 19.43
C MET A 11 12.31 -5.13 20.42
N LEU A 12 13.50 -4.54 20.45
CA LEU A 12 14.55 -4.91 21.41
C LEU A 12 14.10 -4.63 22.86
N ALA A 13 13.48 -3.48 23.11
CA ALA A 13 12.95 -3.12 24.43
C ALA A 13 11.82 -4.06 24.88
N MET A 14 11.04 -4.57 23.94
CA MET A 14 9.96 -5.55 24.19
C MET A 14 10.49 -6.96 24.49
N GLY A 15 11.72 -7.27 24.05
CA GLY A 15 12.34 -8.59 24.23
C GLY A 15 12.53 -9.41 22.95
N VAL A 16 12.30 -8.84 21.79
CA VAL A 16 12.63 -9.44 20.48
C VAL A 16 14.13 -9.27 20.24
N ALA A 17 14.92 -10.21 20.74
CA ALA A 17 16.36 -10.08 20.89
C ALA A 17 17.15 -10.05 19.57
N ASP A 18 16.60 -10.55 18.47
CA ASP A 18 17.19 -10.60 17.14
C ASP A 18 16.72 -9.46 16.21
N ALA A 19 16.00 -8.47 16.77
CA ALA A 19 15.50 -7.34 16.00
C ALA A 19 16.64 -6.55 15.34
N ARG A 20 16.52 -6.34 14.04
CA ARG A 20 17.52 -5.68 13.21
C ARG A 20 16.91 -4.98 12.01
N ILE A 21 17.64 -4.02 11.46
CA ILE A 21 17.36 -3.40 10.17
C ILE A 21 18.52 -3.72 9.21
N ASP A 22 18.20 -4.10 7.99
CA ASP A 22 19.22 -4.37 6.99
C ASP A 22 19.64 -3.12 6.21
N ALA A 23 20.59 -3.28 5.28
CA ALA A 23 21.12 -2.19 4.48
C ALA A 23 20.10 -1.60 3.49
N ASP A 24 19.09 -2.38 3.13
CA ASP A 24 18.01 -1.99 2.22
C ASP A 24 16.80 -1.38 2.97
N GLY A 25 16.84 -1.36 4.30
CA GLY A 25 15.83 -0.74 5.15
C GLY A 25 14.73 -1.69 5.64
N TYR A 26 14.83 -2.98 5.38
CA TYR A 26 13.88 -3.96 5.93
C TYR A 26 14.20 -4.23 7.40
N VAL A 27 13.15 -4.26 8.20
CA VAL A 27 13.26 -4.63 9.62
C VAL A 27 12.86 -6.09 9.78
N TYR A 28 13.64 -6.84 10.55
CA TYR A 28 13.37 -8.24 10.87
C TYR A 28 13.48 -8.49 12.36
N GLY A 29 12.75 -9.46 12.85
CA GLY A 29 12.87 -9.97 14.21
C GLY A 29 12.07 -11.24 14.40
N SER A 30 12.25 -11.91 15.53
CA SER A 30 11.44 -13.09 15.83
C SER A 30 11.15 -13.30 17.32
N VAL A 31 9.99 -13.89 17.60
CA VAL A 31 9.67 -14.45 18.91
C VAL A 31 9.84 -15.97 18.82
N PRO A 32 10.74 -16.59 19.61
CA PRO A 32 10.96 -18.03 19.58
C PRO A 32 9.69 -18.83 19.89
N ALA A 33 9.55 -20.00 19.27
CA ALA A 33 8.48 -20.94 19.62
C ALA A 33 8.59 -21.35 21.10
N ASN A 34 7.45 -21.50 21.76
CA ASN A 34 7.38 -22.03 23.13
C ASN A 34 6.80 -23.45 23.19
N CYS A 35 6.50 -24.07 22.05
CA CYS A 35 6.07 -25.46 21.94
C CYS A 35 6.56 -26.08 20.64
N GLU A 36 6.64 -27.43 20.63
CA GLU A 36 7.05 -28.21 19.47
C GLU A 36 5.89 -28.46 18.50
N GLY A 37 6.23 -28.75 17.23
CA GLY A 37 5.28 -29.23 16.22
C GLY A 37 4.41 -28.16 15.58
N MET A 38 4.66 -26.88 15.87
CA MET A 38 3.99 -25.77 15.20
C MET A 38 4.90 -25.13 14.14
N PRO A 39 4.34 -24.69 12.99
CA PRO A 39 5.13 -24.03 11.98
C PRO A 39 5.62 -22.65 12.44
N ALA A 40 6.67 -22.18 11.79
CA ALA A 40 7.09 -20.78 11.89
C ALA A 40 6.22 -19.92 10.97
N ILE A 41 5.56 -18.91 11.53
CA ILE A 41 4.66 -18.00 10.79
C ILE A 41 5.32 -16.63 10.66
N GLY A 42 5.37 -16.10 9.44
CA GLY A 42 5.78 -14.74 9.16
C GLY A 42 4.59 -13.78 9.18
N LEU A 43 4.75 -12.65 9.83
CA LEU A 43 3.84 -11.51 9.71
C LEU A 43 4.61 -10.31 9.15
N ILE A 44 4.03 -9.69 8.14
CA ILE A 44 4.67 -8.65 7.33
C ILE A 44 3.72 -7.45 7.26
N ALA A 45 4.26 -6.26 7.45
CA ALA A 45 3.56 -4.99 7.25
C ALA A 45 4.51 -3.97 6.61
N HIS A 46 3.98 -2.95 5.92
CA HIS A 46 4.86 -1.92 5.36
C HIS A 46 4.95 -0.66 6.23
N MET A 47 6.06 0.04 6.09
CA MET A 47 6.38 1.21 6.91
C MET A 47 6.12 2.54 6.20
N ASP A 48 6.18 2.54 4.89
CA ASP A 48 5.96 3.73 4.07
C ASP A 48 4.48 4.10 4.00
N THR A 49 4.20 5.24 3.44
CA THR A 49 2.86 5.75 3.17
C THR A 49 2.83 6.33 1.78
N SER A 50 1.67 6.28 1.15
CA SER A 50 1.43 6.87 -0.17
C SER A 50 1.88 8.33 -0.23
N ASP A 51 2.48 8.72 -1.35
CA ASP A 51 2.90 10.08 -1.66
C ASP A 51 1.79 10.92 -2.33
N ALA A 52 0.60 10.33 -2.51
CA ALA A 52 -0.56 11.00 -3.11
C ALA A 52 -1.04 12.22 -2.30
N VAL A 53 -0.79 12.22 -0.98
CA VAL A 53 -1.14 13.32 -0.07
C VAL A 53 0.03 13.57 0.89
N PRO A 54 0.27 14.82 1.32
CA PRO A 54 1.37 15.13 2.24
C PRO A 54 1.37 14.25 3.49
N GLY A 55 2.53 13.70 3.84
CA GLY A 55 2.76 12.91 5.04
C GLY A 55 3.36 13.70 6.22
N GLY A 56 3.09 14.99 6.31
CA GLY A 56 3.62 15.90 7.35
C GLY A 56 3.16 15.56 8.76
N PRO A 57 3.33 16.46 9.75
CA PRO A 57 2.82 16.24 11.10
C PRO A 57 1.34 15.90 11.08
N ILE A 58 0.98 14.75 11.64
CA ILE A 58 -0.40 14.25 11.61
C ILE A 58 -1.17 14.84 12.78
N HIS A 59 -2.17 15.66 12.49
CA HIS A 59 -3.10 16.21 13.48
C HIS A 59 -4.32 15.30 13.58
N HIS A 60 -4.22 14.28 14.42
CA HIS A 60 -5.29 13.31 14.61
C HIS A 60 -6.18 13.65 15.79
N ARG A 61 -7.41 13.16 15.74
CA ARG A 61 -8.34 13.13 16.87
C ARG A 61 -9.20 11.87 16.81
N THR A 62 -9.71 11.49 17.98
CA THR A 62 -10.75 10.46 18.09
C THR A 62 -12.11 11.15 18.17
N LEU A 63 -13.10 10.59 17.49
CA LEU A 63 -14.49 11.02 17.59
C LEU A 63 -15.41 9.79 17.65
N HIS A 64 -16.49 9.90 18.42
CA HIS A 64 -17.58 8.93 18.37
C HIS A 64 -18.47 9.26 17.16
N TYR A 65 -18.63 8.28 16.26
CA TYR A 65 -19.35 8.53 15.02
C TYR A 65 -20.82 8.16 15.13
N GLU A 66 -21.67 9.17 15.06
CA GLU A 66 -23.13 9.02 15.14
C GLU A 66 -23.82 9.04 13.75
N GLY A 67 -23.04 9.11 12.67
CA GLY A 67 -23.51 9.20 11.30
C GLY A 67 -23.38 10.60 10.70
N GLY A 68 -23.60 10.70 9.39
CA GLY A 68 -23.52 11.96 8.65
C GLY A 68 -22.08 12.36 8.26
N ASP A 69 -21.90 13.60 7.83
CA ASP A 69 -20.62 14.13 7.39
C ASP A 69 -19.70 14.42 8.58
N ILE A 70 -18.39 14.18 8.39
CA ILE A 70 -17.37 14.48 9.39
C ILE A 70 -16.62 15.74 8.98
N VAL A 71 -16.74 16.82 9.73
CA VAL A 71 -15.92 18.02 9.53
C VAL A 71 -14.51 17.73 10.04
N LEU A 72 -13.56 17.54 9.13
CA LEU A 72 -12.16 17.29 9.45
C LEU A 72 -11.46 18.59 9.86
N ASN A 73 -11.67 19.66 9.10
CA ASN A 73 -11.08 20.97 9.35
C ASN A 73 -12.07 22.08 8.97
N ALA A 74 -12.61 22.77 9.97
CA ALA A 74 -13.57 23.83 9.72
C ALA A 74 -12.95 25.07 9.07
N GLU A 75 -11.71 25.42 9.46
CA GLU A 75 -11.02 26.61 8.92
C GLU A 75 -10.70 26.45 7.43
N LYS A 76 -10.33 25.23 7.02
CA LYS A 76 -9.98 24.90 5.62
C LYS A 76 -11.18 24.35 4.85
N ASN A 77 -12.36 24.26 5.48
CA ASN A 77 -13.56 23.67 4.90
C ASN A 77 -13.36 22.26 4.33
N ILE A 78 -12.59 21.43 5.07
CA ILE A 78 -12.36 20.03 4.70
C ILE A 78 -13.41 19.17 5.41
N VAL A 79 -14.22 18.48 4.61
CA VAL A 79 -15.33 17.65 5.10
C VAL A 79 -15.26 16.27 4.41
N MET A 80 -15.27 15.22 5.22
CA MET A 80 -15.47 13.85 4.74
C MET A 80 -16.99 13.62 4.64
N ARG A 81 -17.51 13.56 3.42
CA ARG A 81 -18.95 13.42 3.19
C ARG A 81 -19.35 11.95 3.24
N ALA A 82 -20.35 11.63 4.03
CA ALA A 82 -20.85 10.26 4.11
C ALA A 82 -21.35 9.71 2.75
N ALA A 83 -21.81 10.59 1.87
CA ALA A 83 -22.22 10.22 0.52
C ALA A 83 -21.05 9.75 -0.37
N ASP A 84 -19.85 10.31 -0.17
CA ASP A 84 -18.63 9.96 -0.93
C ASP A 84 -17.95 8.72 -0.35
N PHE A 85 -18.23 8.39 0.92
CA PHE A 85 -17.65 7.27 1.67
C PHE A 85 -18.73 6.36 2.27
N PRO A 86 -19.41 5.52 1.47
CA PRO A 86 -20.52 4.67 1.95
C PRO A 86 -20.14 3.70 3.08
N ALA A 87 -18.84 3.35 3.19
CA ALA A 87 -18.33 2.51 4.26
C ALA A 87 -18.56 3.09 5.66
N LEU A 88 -18.63 4.43 5.79
CA LEU A 88 -18.92 5.11 7.04
C LEU A 88 -20.25 4.67 7.68
N ALA A 89 -21.21 4.22 6.87
CA ALA A 89 -22.49 3.75 7.39
C ALA A 89 -22.35 2.51 8.31
N ARG A 90 -21.27 1.73 8.13
CA ARG A 90 -20.97 0.55 8.97
C ARG A 90 -20.30 0.93 10.29
N GLU A 91 -19.80 2.15 10.37
CA GLU A 91 -19.03 2.65 11.51
C GLU A 91 -19.88 3.46 12.51
N ILE A 92 -21.18 3.57 12.28
CA ILE A 92 -22.08 4.27 13.21
C ILE A 92 -22.07 3.55 14.57
N GLY A 93 -21.76 4.32 15.62
CA GLY A 93 -21.61 3.83 16.99
C GLY A 93 -20.19 3.45 17.38
N ASN A 94 -19.23 3.52 16.44
CA ASN A 94 -17.82 3.28 16.70
C ASN A 94 -17.03 4.57 16.94
N ASP A 95 -15.89 4.44 17.60
CA ASP A 95 -14.92 5.51 17.75
C ASP A 95 -13.97 5.50 16.54
N LEU A 96 -13.88 6.63 15.84
CA LEU A 96 -13.02 6.79 14.68
C LEU A 96 -11.81 7.65 15.01
N ILE A 97 -10.65 7.28 14.50
CA ILE A 97 -9.47 8.13 14.48
C ILE A 97 -9.40 8.79 13.10
N VAL A 98 -9.41 10.11 13.09
CA VAL A 98 -9.36 10.91 11.85
C VAL A 98 -8.26 11.96 11.94
N THR A 99 -7.77 12.43 10.79
CA THR A 99 -6.86 13.59 10.70
C THR A 99 -7.67 14.87 10.55
N ASP A 100 -6.97 15.99 10.46
CA ASP A 100 -7.56 17.28 10.04
C ASP A 100 -7.74 17.39 8.52
N GLY A 101 -7.50 16.31 7.77
CA GLY A 101 -7.64 16.26 6.32
C GLY A 101 -6.51 16.97 5.54
N THR A 102 -5.47 17.46 6.20
CA THR A 102 -4.32 18.07 5.52
C THR A 102 -3.18 17.09 5.25
N THR A 103 -3.24 15.92 5.85
CA THR A 103 -2.28 14.82 5.68
C THR A 103 -3.00 13.49 5.60
N LEU A 104 -2.29 12.45 5.17
CA LEU A 104 -2.71 11.07 5.41
C LEU A 104 -2.81 10.78 6.91
N LEU A 105 -3.64 9.82 7.29
CA LEU A 105 -3.61 9.24 8.65
C LEU A 105 -2.41 8.30 8.80
N GLY A 106 -2.09 7.54 7.77
CA GLY A 106 -1.01 6.55 7.78
C GLY A 106 -1.38 5.25 8.48
N ALA A 107 -2.69 4.96 8.65
CA ALA A 107 -3.13 3.66 9.15
C ALA A 107 -2.75 2.53 8.21
N ASP A 108 -2.72 2.80 6.94
CA ASP A 108 -2.10 2.00 5.89
C ASP A 108 -0.59 2.32 5.87
N ASP A 109 0.34 1.42 6.28
CA ASP A 109 0.01 0.16 6.97
C ASP A 109 0.59 0.12 8.41
N LYS A 110 0.64 1.27 9.08
CA LYS A 110 1.07 1.29 10.49
C LYS A 110 0.08 0.62 11.45
N ALA A 111 -1.15 0.33 10.98
CA ALA A 111 -2.07 -0.52 11.71
C ALA A 111 -1.53 -1.94 11.78
N GLY A 112 -1.13 -2.55 10.65
CA GLY A 112 -0.50 -3.86 10.62
C GLY A 112 0.80 -3.91 11.42
N VAL A 113 1.63 -2.87 11.36
CA VAL A 113 2.82 -2.76 12.22
C VAL A 113 2.43 -2.83 13.70
N ALA A 114 1.41 -2.08 14.13
CA ALA A 114 0.97 -2.06 15.53
C ALA A 114 0.34 -3.40 15.97
N GLU A 115 -0.43 -4.04 15.10
CA GLU A 115 -1.03 -5.36 15.36
C GLU A 115 0.04 -6.43 15.55
N ILE A 116 1.05 -6.47 14.67
CA ILE A 116 2.17 -7.42 14.75
C ILE A 116 2.97 -7.23 16.04
N LEU A 117 3.31 -5.99 16.38
CA LEU A 117 4.03 -5.69 17.63
C LEU A 117 3.21 -6.03 18.87
N THR A 118 1.91 -5.75 18.85
CA THR A 118 1.00 -6.09 19.95
C THR A 118 0.90 -7.61 20.14
N LEU A 119 0.85 -8.37 19.05
CA LEU A 119 0.85 -9.83 19.11
C LEU A 119 2.18 -10.36 19.67
N ALA A 120 3.31 -9.83 19.22
CA ALA A 120 4.63 -10.20 19.72
C ALA A 120 4.76 -9.91 21.21
N GLU A 121 4.34 -8.74 21.65
CA GLU A 121 4.32 -8.36 23.07
C GLU A 121 3.45 -9.31 23.89
N ARG A 122 2.28 -9.67 23.36
CA ARG A 122 1.36 -10.62 24.02
C ARG A 122 2.01 -11.99 24.22
N PHE A 123 2.69 -12.52 23.20
CA PHE A 123 3.38 -13.82 23.32
C PHE A 123 4.53 -13.77 24.31
N LEU A 124 5.30 -12.67 24.33
CA LEU A 124 6.41 -12.50 25.27
C LEU A 124 5.95 -12.33 26.72
N LYS A 125 4.80 -11.65 26.94
CA LYS A 125 4.23 -11.44 28.30
C LYS A 125 3.41 -12.61 28.80
N HIS A 126 2.92 -13.48 27.92
CA HIS A 126 2.01 -14.58 28.23
C HIS A 126 2.57 -15.92 27.73
N PRO A 127 3.62 -16.46 28.39
CA PRO A 127 4.26 -17.70 27.95
C PRO A 127 3.33 -18.94 28.04
N GLU A 128 2.19 -18.85 28.70
CA GLU A 128 1.14 -19.85 28.71
C GLU A 128 0.41 -20.00 27.36
N ILE A 129 0.46 -18.97 26.50
CA ILE A 129 -0.09 -19.05 25.15
C ILE A 129 0.87 -19.86 24.28
N ARG A 130 0.44 -21.06 23.89
CA ARG A 130 1.27 -21.93 23.02
C ARG A 130 1.32 -21.39 21.60
N HIS A 131 2.53 -21.21 21.06
CA HIS A 131 2.75 -20.72 19.70
C HIS A 131 4.02 -21.31 19.08
N GLY A 132 4.01 -21.40 17.75
CA GLY A 132 5.21 -21.63 16.94
C GLY A 132 6.11 -20.37 16.92
N LYS A 133 7.19 -20.42 16.15
CA LYS A 133 8.02 -19.24 15.95
C LYS A 133 7.21 -18.16 15.22
N LEU A 134 7.15 -16.96 15.79
CA LEU A 134 6.63 -15.77 15.11
C LEU A 134 7.80 -15.01 14.46
N CYS A 135 7.80 -14.93 13.16
CA CYS A 135 8.78 -14.17 12.38
C CYS A 135 8.14 -12.85 11.96
N ILE A 136 8.84 -11.75 12.16
CA ILE A 136 8.34 -10.41 11.92
C ILE A 136 9.19 -9.75 10.83
N ALA A 137 8.54 -9.10 9.88
CA ALA A 137 9.21 -8.22 8.94
C ALA A 137 8.41 -6.94 8.70
N PHE A 138 9.13 -5.80 8.63
CA PHE A 138 8.54 -4.54 8.16
C PHE A 138 9.27 -4.09 6.91
N THR A 139 8.50 -3.79 5.85
CA THR A 139 9.03 -3.50 4.52
C THR A 139 8.97 -2.02 4.20
N PRO A 140 9.94 -1.48 3.47
CA PRO A 140 9.86 -0.17 2.84
C PRO A 140 9.25 -0.29 1.43
N ASP A 141 8.88 0.85 0.82
CA ASP A 141 8.61 1.01 -0.61
C ASP A 141 7.44 0.17 -1.16
N GLU A 142 6.47 -0.22 -0.31
CA GLU A 142 5.28 -0.96 -0.75
C GLU A 142 4.44 -0.10 -1.69
N GLU A 143 4.14 1.12 -1.29
CA GLU A 143 3.27 2.09 -1.97
C GLU A 143 3.75 2.51 -3.38
N ILE A 144 4.98 2.18 -3.70
CA ILE A 144 5.56 2.36 -5.04
C ILE A 144 5.83 1.02 -5.76
N GLY A 145 5.22 -0.08 -5.28
CA GLY A 145 5.32 -1.41 -5.86
C GLY A 145 6.71 -2.05 -5.76
N ARG A 146 7.51 -1.67 -4.77
CA ARG A 146 8.89 -2.17 -4.59
C ARG A 146 9.11 -2.89 -3.27
N GLY A 147 8.09 -3.04 -2.44
CA GLY A 147 8.19 -3.65 -1.12
C GLY A 147 8.82 -5.05 -1.12
N ALA A 148 8.53 -5.87 -2.12
CA ALA A 148 9.12 -7.21 -2.23
C ALA A 148 10.47 -7.25 -2.98
N LYS A 149 10.92 -6.15 -3.61
CA LYS A 149 12.03 -6.17 -4.58
C LYS A 149 13.36 -6.67 -4.02
N ARG A 150 13.66 -6.35 -2.76
CA ARG A 150 14.88 -6.75 -2.06
C ARG A 150 14.61 -7.54 -0.79
N PHE A 151 13.35 -7.93 -0.60
CA PHE A 151 12.95 -8.73 0.56
C PHE A 151 13.65 -10.09 0.54
N ARG A 152 14.29 -10.44 1.65
CA ARG A 152 15.06 -11.66 1.78
C ARG A 152 14.24 -12.72 2.51
N ILE A 153 13.53 -13.55 1.77
CA ILE A 153 12.72 -14.63 2.33
C ILE A 153 13.49 -15.52 3.35
N PRO A 154 14.76 -15.91 3.09
CA PRO A 154 15.54 -16.67 4.06
C PRO A 154 15.79 -15.93 5.38
N GLU A 155 15.87 -14.59 5.35
CA GLU A 155 16.07 -13.76 6.54
C GLU A 155 14.80 -13.70 7.43
N LEU A 156 13.62 -13.82 6.83
CA LEU A 156 12.36 -13.95 7.57
C LEU A 156 12.34 -15.27 8.36
N GLY A 157 12.77 -16.38 7.74
CA GLY A 157 12.91 -17.67 8.40
C GLY A 157 11.58 -18.28 8.83
N ALA A 158 10.50 -18.03 8.11
CA ALA A 158 9.17 -18.58 8.29
C ALA A 158 8.88 -19.69 7.28
N ASP A 159 8.00 -20.62 7.64
CA ASP A 159 7.52 -21.65 6.72
C ASP A 159 6.50 -21.07 5.73
N PHE A 160 5.71 -20.11 6.16
CA PHE A 160 4.80 -19.29 5.36
C PHE A 160 4.53 -17.97 6.10
N GLY A 161 3.95 -16.99 5.39
CA GLY A 161 3.67 -15.69 5.97
C GLY A 161 2.38 -15.07 5.47
N TYR A 162 1.92 -14.09 6.23
CA TYR A 162 0.80 -13.21 5.89
C TYR A 162 1.29 -11.77 5.87
N THR A 163 0.84 -11.03 4.87
CA THR A 163 0.90 -9.58 4.91
C THR A 163 -0.30 -9.09 5.69
N VAL A 164 -0.06 -8.28 6.73
CA VAL A 164 -1.10 -7.69 7.60
C VAL A 164 -1.35 -6.28 7.09
N ASP A 165 -2.03 -6.21 5.96
CA ASP A 165 -2.27 -4.99 5.17
C ASP A 165 -3.62 -5.18 4.49
N GLY A 166 -4.65 -5.19 5.30
CA GLY A 166 -5.93 -5.70 4.87
C GLY A 166 -7.03 -4.66 4.72
N GLY A 167 -8.10 -5.08 4.06
CA GLY A 167 -9.33 -4.33 3.87
C GLY A 167 -10.34 -4.55 4.99
N THR A 168 -11.29 -5.44 4.79
CA THR A 168 -12.38 -5.67 5.73
C THR A 168 -11.95 -6.58 6.88
N LEU A 169 -12.35 -6.22 8.10
CA LEU A 169 -12.07 -7.03 9.29
C LEU A 169 -12.57 -8.48 9.11
N GLY A 170 -11.66 -9.45 9.31
CA GLY A 170 -11.92 -10.88 9.23
C GLY A 170 -11.79 -11.48 7.83
N GLU A 171 -11.38 -10.71 6.84
CA GLU A 171 -11.04 -11.22 5.52
C GLU A 171 -9.61 -11.78 5.50
N ILE A 172 -9.42 -12.84 4.72
CA ILE A 172 -8.12 -13.40 4.38
C ILE A 172 -8.09 -13.55 2.86
N GLU A 173 -7.21 -12.82 2.21
CA GLU A 173 -6.95 -12.96 0.79
C GLU A 173 -5.83 -13.99 0.57
N PHE A 174 -6.05 -14.93 -0.34
CA PHE A 174 -5.09 -15.99 -0.67
C PHE A 174 -4.87 -16.14 -2.18
N GLU A 175 -5.46 -15.25 -2.95
CA GLU A 175 -5.26 -15.17 -4.40
C GLU A 175 -4.47 -13.91 -4.73
N ASN A 176 -3.64 -13.99 -5.78
CA ASN A 176 -2.93 -12.87 -6.36
C ASN A 176 -3.15 -12.83 -7.87
N PHE A 177 -2.70 -11.79 -8.51
CA PHE A 177 -2.77 -11.64 -9.97
C PHE A 177 -1.38 -11.39 -10.55
N ASN A 178 -1.25 -11.67 -11.86
CA ASN A 178 -0.05 -11.32 -12.60
C ASN A 178 -0.24 -9.93 -13.21
N ALA A 179 0.79 -9.11 -13.12
CA ALA A 179 0.82 -7.79 -13.72
C ALA A 179 2.07 -7.62 -14.58
N ALA A 180 1.94 -6.81 -15.64
CA ALA A 180 3.05 -6.36 -16.46
C ALA A 180 2.84 -4.90 -16.83
N ALA A 181 3.92 -4.13 -16.89
CA ALA A 181 3.92 -2.79 -17.40
C ALA A 181 4.55 -2.77 -18.79
N ALA A 182 3.99 -1.98 -19.69
CA ALA A 182 4.55 -1.71 -21.01
C ALA A 182 4.76 -0.19 -21.19
N HIS A 183 5.95 0.18 -21.64
CA HIS A 183 6.23 1.53 -22.08
C HIS A 183 6.27 1.52 -23.60
N VAL A 184 5.45 2.35 -24.23
CA VAL A 184 5.30 2.39 -25.69
C VAL A 184 5.64 3.78 -26.20
N GLU A 185 6.66 3.89 -27.04
CA GLU A 185 7.12 5.15 -27.60
C GLU A 185 6.69 5.30 -29.06
N PHE A 186 6.23 6.47 -29.41
CA PHE A 186 5.88 6.86 -30.78
C PHE A 186 6.80 7.99 -31.25
N GLN A 187 7.51 7.77 -32.34
CA GLN A 187 8.31 8.78 -32.98
C GLN A 187 7.53 9.45 -34.11
N GLY A 188 7.33 10.73 -33.99
CA GLY A 188 6.66 11.53 -34.98
C GLY A 188 7.62 12.28 -35.91
N ARG A 189 7.04 13.13 -36.75
CA ARG A 189 7.74 14.06 -37.60
C ARG A 189 6.95 15.37 -37.72
N SER A 190 7.43 16.41 -37.06
CA SER A 190 6.82 17.72 -37.07
C SER A 190 7.06 18.42 -38.38
N ILE A 191 6.03 19.05 -38.93
CA ILE A 191 6.05 19.87 -40.12
C ILE A 191 5.14 21.07 -39.84
N HIS A 192 5.52 22.26 -40.35
CA HIS A 192 4.66 23.43 -40.25
C HIS A 192 3.26 23.10 -40.82
N PRO A 193 2.16 23.39 -40.11
CA PRO A 193 0.81 22.98 -40.51
C PRO A 193 0.42 23.33 -41.93
N GLY A 194 0.83 24.49 -42.42
CA GLY A 194 0.58 24.94 -43.79
C GLY A 194 1.26 24.10 -44.88
N SER A 195 2.22 23.23 -44.51
CA SER A 195 2.98 22.36 -45.44
C SER A 195 2.92 20.89 -45.04
N ALA A 196 2.06 20.52 -44.10
CA ALA A 196 2.04 19.26 -43.44
C ALA A 196 1.37 18.11 -44.21
N LYS A 197 0.58 18.46 -45.24
CA LYS A 197 -0.17 17.45 -46.03
C LYS A 197 0.78 16.39 -46.58
N ASP A 198 0.43 15.13 -46.30
CA ASP A 198 1.17 13.92 -46.69
C ASP A 198 2.62 13.84 -46.16
N LYS A 199 2.99 14.67 -45.15
CA LYS A 199 4.34 14.76 -44.61
C LYS A 199 4.42 14.65 -43.09
N MET A 200 3.47 15.26 -42.38
CA MET A 200 3.45 15.23 -40.93
C MET A 200 3.08 13.84 -40.43
N LEU A 201 3.77 13.42 -39.38
CA LEU A 201 3.40 12.28 -38.59
C LEU A 201 3.30 12.76 -37.15
N ASN A 202 2.09 12.78 -36.60
CA ASN A 202 1.83 13.26 -35.24
C ASN A 202 1.88 12.12 -34.26
N ALA A 203 2.93 12.09 -33.43
CA ALA A 203 3.14 11.04 -32.43
C ALA A 203 2.01 10.97 -31.41
N ALA A 204 1.50 12.11 -30.93
CA ALA A 204 0.38 12.14 -30.00
C ALA A 204 -0.89 11.50 -30.61
N THR A 205 -1.17 11.74 -31.89
CA THR A 205 -2.29 11.08 -32.59
C THR A 205 -2.08 9.58 -32.70
N LEU A 206 -0.86 9.14 -33.02
CA LEU A 206 -0.54 7.71 -33.08
C LEU A 206 -0.72 7.00 -31.72
N ALA A 207 -0.33 7.65 -30.62
CA ALA A 207 -0.54 7.11 -29.28
C ALA A 207 -2.03 6.94 -28.96
N MET A 208 -2.87 7.92 -29.35
CA MET A 208 -4.32 7.83 -29.19
C MET A 208 -4.93 6.73 -30.08
N GLU A 209 -4.46 6.59 -31.32
CA GLU A 209 -4.90 5.52 -32.23
C GLU A 209 -4.53 4.13 -31.65
N PHE A 210 -3.32 3.97 -31.12
CA PHE A 210 -2.89 2.76 -30.47
C PHE A 210 -3.77 2.43 -29.26
N HIS A 211 -4.03 3.42 -28.40
CA HIS A 211 -4.94 3.22 -27.26
C HIS A 211 -6.33 2.79 -27.70
N ALA A 212 -6.86 3.36 -28.76
CA ALA A 212 -8.16 2.99 -29.31
C ALA A 212 -8.22 1.58 -29.92
N MET A 213 -7.08 0.93 -30.16
CA MET A 213 -6.99 -0.45 -30.62
C MET A 213 -7.06 -1.46 -29.46
N LEU A 214 -6.86 -1.03 -28.22
CA LEU A 214 -7.00 -1.89 -27.05
C LEU A 214 -8.48 -2.25 -26.82
N PRO A 215 -8.77 -3.41 -26.21
CA PRO A 215 -10.15 -3.82 -25.95
C PRO A 215 -10.88 -2.82 -25.04
N VAL A 216 -11.89 -2.15 -25.57
CA VAL A 216 -12.59 -1.02 -24.88
C VAL A 216 -13.20 -1.40 -23.54
N ARG A 217 -13.53 -2.67 -23.33
CA ARG A 217 -14.17 -3.14 -22.09
C ARG A 217 -13.22 -3.84 -21.13
N GLU A 218 -12.00 -4.08 -21.53
CA GLU A 218 -10.99 -4.69 -20.66
C GLU A 218 -10.22 -3.59 -19.94
N THR A 219 -10.92 -2.81 -19.12
CA THR A 219 -10.37 -1.75 -18.27
C THR A 219 -10.78 -1.98 -16.81
N PRO A 220 -10.04 -1.45 -15.81
CA PRO A 220 -10.33 -1.67 -14.40
C PRO A 220 -11.78 -1.36 -14.01
N GLU A 221 -12.36 -0.31 -14.60
CA GLU A 221 -13.73 0.12 -14.33
C GLU A 221 -14.82 -0.74 -14.99
N ASN A 222 -14.45 -1.68 -15.86
CA ASN A 222 -15.37 -2.54 -16.60
C ASN A 222 -15.18 -4.02 -16.33
N THR A 223 -14.23 -4.40 -15.51
CA THR A 223 -13.87 -5.79 -15.22
C THR A 223 -14.05 -6.13 -13.75
N GLU A 224 -14.32 -7.40 -13.47
CA GLU A 224 -14.50 -7.90 -12.11
C GLU A 224 -13.93 -9.33 -11.97
N ASN A 225 -13.85 -9.82 -10.75
CA ASN A 225 -13.39 -11.16 -10.39
C ASN A 225 -12.00 -11.49 -10.97
N ARG A 226 -11.92 -12.45 -11.92
CA ARG A 226 -10.68 -12.93 -12.54
C ARG A 226 -10.50 -12.45 -13.98
N GLU A 227 -11.24 -11.44 -14.38
CA GLU A 227 -11.10 -10.84 -15.70
C GLU A 227 -9.80 -10.01 -15.76
N GLY A 228 -9.09 -10.13 -16.88
CA GLY A 228 -7.92 -9.31 -17.16
C GLY A 228 -8.28 -7.94 -17.67
N PHE A 229 -7.41 -6.96 -17.50
CA PHE A 229 -7.61 -5.60 -17.99
C PHE A 229 -6.32 -4.92 -18.46
N PHE A 230 -6.49 -3.88 -19.26
CA PHE A 230 -5.45 -2.92 -19.63
C PHE A 230 -5.75 -1.59 -18.92
N MET A 231 -4.77 -1.07 -18.22
CA MET A 231 -4.87 0.25 -17.60
C MET A 231 -3.90 1.21 -18.24
N LEU A 232 -4.39 2.30 -18.83
CA LEU A 232 -3.56 3.42 -19.20
C LEU A 232 -3.23 4.21 -17.93
N SER A 233 -2.00 4.10 -17.46
CA SER A 233 -1.55 4.74 -16.22
C SER A 233 -0.98 6.14 -16.46
N ASP A 234 -0.39 6.38 -17.62
CA ASP A 234 0.23 7.65 -17.97
C ASP A 234 0.31 7.83 -19.49
N ILE A 235 0.22 9.06 -19.97
CA ILE A 235 0.41 9.42 -21.36
C ILE A 235 0.96 10.83 -21.49
N HIS A 236 2.08 10.98 -22.18
CA HIS A 236 2.68 12.25 -22.52
C HIS A 236 2.94 12.33 -24.01
N GLY A 237 2.81 13.50 -24.60
CA GLY A 237 3.13 13.60 -26.01
C GLY A 237 3.03 14.98 -26.64
N CYS A 238 3.72 15.09 -27.76
CA CYS A 238 3.64 16.19 -28.70
C CYS A 238 3.69 15.63 -30.13
N VAL A 239 3.87 16.51 -31.13
CA VAL A 239 3.92 16.06 -32.54
C VAL A 239 5.12 15.17 -32.84
N ASP A 240 6.26 15.43 -32.19
CA ASP A 240 7.51 14.74 -32.51
C ASP A 240 7.70 13.45 -31.72
N HIS A 241 7.12 13.37 -30.52
CA HIS A 241 7.27 12.22 -29.63
C HIS A 241 6.05 12.07 -28.74
N ALA A 242 5.63 10.83 -28.46
CA ALA A 242 4.64 10.47 -27.44
C ALA A 242 5.01 9.14 -26.79
N ALA A 243 4.65 8.99 -25.48
CA ALA A 243 4.78 7.78 -24.73
C ALA A 243 3.68 7.66 -23.68
#